data_f5c3dd97a80cb6235c3fc2a4eec3898d
#
_entry.id   f5c3dd97a80cb6235c3fc2a4eec3898d
#
_cell.length_a   1.000
_cell.length_b   1.000
_cell.length_c   1.000
_cell.angle_alpha   90.00
_cell.angle_beta   90.00
_cell.angle_gamma   90.00
#
_symmetry.space_group_name_H-M   'P 1'
#
loop_
_entity.id
_entity.type
_entity.pdbx_description
1 polymer ?
#
loop_
_entity_poly.entity_id
_entity_poly.type
_entity_poly.pdbx_seq_one_letter_code
_entity_poly.pdbx_strand_id
1 'polypeptide(L)'
;MPEERSLRILALLVLLAAGWGGVAAQAFDPYLSPRLGLSLATLQNTLEKVAGPVVFAPRPDSQQGTQEARLAENAGIIQAGGEPENLAAVVLWLPVDAQGQLAGAKARPYLNAFVELFTRDSEPVLHWVEAVLERAVADPGSTPHLESQLFAAHQFKATYMRTLSPAMVSLTVISAEE
;
A
#
# COMPACT_ATOMS: atom_id res chain seq x y z
N MET A 1 -24.74 -10.34 -11.24
CA MET A 1 -24.80 -9.23 -10.27
C MET A 1 -23.38 -8.90 -9.80
N PRO A 2 -22.70 -8.00 -10.47
CA PRO A 2 -21.29 -7.68 -10.15
C PRO A 2 -21.14 -6.75 -8.94
N GLU A 3 -22.16 -5.98 -8.58
CA GLU A 3 -22.09 -4.99 -7.50
C GLU A 3 -21.96 -5.59 -6.09
N GLU A 4 -22.59 -6.72 -5.80
CA GLU A 4 -22.48 -7.36 -4.48
C GLU A 4 -21.08 -7.90 -4.17
N ARG A 5 -20.30 -8.29 -5.19
CA ARG A 5 -18.92 -8.75 -4.98
C ARG A 5 -17.98 -7.59 -4.63
N SER A 6 -18.18 -6.44 -5.25
CA SER A 6 -17.41 -5.23 -4.94
C SER A 6 -17.66 -4.73 -3.51
N LEU A 7 -18.91 -4.79 -3.04
CA LEU A 7 -19.24 -4.40 -1.66
C LEU A 7 -18.64 -5.36 -0.62
N ARG A 8 -18.57 -6.66 -0.91
CA ARG A 8 -17.97 -7.65 0.01
C ARG A 8 -16.46 -7.50 0.12
N ILE A 9 -15.78 -7.17 -0.97
CA ILE A 9 -14.34 -6.88 -0.96
C ILE A 9 -14.05 -5.59 -0.18
N LEU A 10 -14.90 -4.58 -0.34
CA LEU A 10 -14.77 -3.31 0.39
C LEU A 10 -15.02 -3.49 1.89
N ALA A 11 -16.02 -4.28 2.29
CA ALA A 11 -16.32 -4.61 3.68
C ALA A 11 -15.20 -5.43 4.34
N LEU A 12 -14.55 -6.33 3.60
CA LEU A 12 -13.44 -7.13 4.11
C LEU A 12 -12.19 -6.28 4.34
N LEU A 13 -11.93 -5.29 3.48
CA LEU A 13 -10.83 -4.33 3.65
C LEU A 13 -11.01 -3.45 4.89
N VAL A 14 -12.23 -3.07 5.22
CA VAL A 14 -12.55 -2.33 6.45
C VAL A 14 -12.41 -3.21 7.69
N LEU A 15 -12.81 -4.48 7.63
CA LEU A 15 -12.68 -5.44 8.72
C LEU A 15 -11.22 -5.83 9.01
N LEU A 16 -10.36 -5.89 8.00
CA LEU A 16 -8.93 -6.15 8.19
C LEU A 16 -8.19 -4.97 8.84
N ALA A 17 -8.64 -3.76 8.62
CA ALA A 17 -8.14 -2.59 9.35
C ALA A 17 -8.60 -2.56 10.81
N ALA A 18 -9.75 -3.17 11.13
CA ALA A 18 -10.34 -3.23 12.48
C ALA A 18 -10.01 -4.50 13.26
N GLY A 19 -9.50 -5.56 12.62
CA GLY A 19 -9.35 -6.93 13.17
C GLY A 19 -8.03 -7.22 13.89
N TRP A 20 -7.20 -6.24 14.15
CA TRP A 20 -5.94 -6.42 14.89
C TRP A 20 -6.16 -6.31 16.40
N GLY A 21 -6.92 -7.27 16.94
CA GLY A 21 -7.07 -7.45 18.39
C GLY A 21 -5.84 -8.12 18.97
N GLY A 22 -5.06 -7.39 19.79
CA GLY A 22 -4.13 -8.03 20.72
C GLY A 22 -2.79 -7.33 20.96
N VAL A 23 -2.30 -6.49 20.07
CA VAL A 23 -1.31 -5.46 20.39
C VAL A 23 -2.09 -4.16 20.31
N ALA A 24 -2.01 -3.33 21.36
CA ALA A 24 -2.69 -2.05 21.35
C ALA A 24 -2.37 -1.38 20.02
N ALA A 25 -3.34 -1.42 19.10
CA ALA A 25 -3.28 -0.62 17.90
C ALA A 25 -3.31 0.80 18.45
N GLN A 26 -2.14 1.40 18.61
CA GLN A 26 -2.06 2.85 18.70
C GLN A 26 -2.81 3.30 17.47
N ALA A 27 -4.00 3.85 17.71
CA ALA A 27 -4.82 4.39 16.65
C ALA A 27 -3.89 5.32 15.87
N PHE A 28 -3.61 4.96 14.63
CA PHE A 28 -2.80 5.81 13.77
C PHE A 28 -3.54 7.13 13.68
N ASP A 29 -3.09 8.11 14.45
CA ASP A 29 -3.59 9.48 14.35
C ASP A 29 -2.76 10.18 13.28
N PRO A 30 -3.31 10.41 12.08
CA PRO A 30 -2.60 11.04 11.01
C PRO A 30 -2.16 12.47 11.33
N TYR A 31 -2.73 13.07 12.37
CA TYR A 31 -2.36 14.42 12.82
C TYR A 31 -1.21 14.43 13.84
N LEU A 32 -0.99 13.31 14.54
CA LEU A 32 0.09 13.15 15.53
C LEU A 32 1.26 12.33 14.99
N SER A 33 1.09 11.65 13.85
CA SER A 33 2.16 10.84 13.25
C SER A 33 3.22 11.71 12.58
N PRO A 34 4.52 11.33 12.66
CA PRO A 34 5.56 12.00 11.90
C PRO A 34 5.21 12.04 10.42
N ARG A 35 5.56 13.13 9.75
CA ARG A 35 5.20 13.40 8.36
C ARG A 35 6.25 12.81 7.41
N LEU A 36 5.80 12.40 6.22
CA LEU A 36 6.65 11.81 5.19
C LEU A 36 7.51 12.84 4.43
N GLY A 37 7.22 14.13 4.56
CA GLY A 37 7.83 15.15 3.70
C GLY A 37 7.37 15.06 2.24
N LEU A 38 6.26 14.38 1.98
CA LEU A 38 5.70 14.10 0.66
C LEU A 38 4.31 14.72 0.54
N SER A 39 4.05 15.52 -0.50
CA SER A 39 2.72 16.02 -0.80
C SER A 39 1.93 15.05 -1.70
N LEU A 40 0.59 15.12 -1.62
CA LEU A 40 -0.31 14.37 -2.50
C LEU A 40 -0.04 14.70 -3.99
N ALA A 41 0.22 15.97 -4.29
CA ALA A 41 0.53 16.41 -5.66
C ALA A 41 1.83 15.77 -6.19
N THR A 42 2.87 15.66 -5.36
CA THR A 42 4.12 14.99 -5.74
C THR A 42 3.91 13.50 -5.98
N LEU A 43 3.15 12.85 -5.08
CA LEU A 43 2.77 11.45 -5.25
C LEU A 43 2.02 11.23 -6.57
N GLN A 44 0.98 12.02 -6.81
CA GLN A 44 0.17 11.95 -8.02
C GLN A 44 1.02 12.14 -9.29
N ASN A 45 1.80 13.22 -9.37
CA ASN A 45 2.64 13.54 -10.52
C ASN A 45 3.68 12.45 -10.83
N THR A 46 4.17 11.77 -9.79
CA THR A 46 5.14 10.67 -9.97
C THR A 46 4.47 9.45 -10.55
N LEU A 47 3.30 9.08 -10.04
CA LEU A 47 2.57 7.92 -10.54
C LEU A 47 2.00 8.12 -11.94
N GLU A 48 1.60 9.34 -12.31
CA GLU A 48 1.09 9.69 -13.65
C GLU A 48 2.14 9.47 -14.75
N LYS A 49 3.42 9.59 -14.43
CA LYS A 49 4.51 9.32 -15.38
C LYS A 49 4.60 7.85 -15.80
N VAL A 50 4.03 6.94 -15.01
CA VAL A 50 4.08 5.49 -15.30
C VAL A 50 3.10 5.10 -16.39
N ALA A 51 1.84 5.54 -16.31
CA ALA A 51 0.81 5.08 -17.24
C ALA A 51 -0.38 6.07 -17.42
N GLY A 52 -0.16 7.36 -17.22
CA GLY A 52 -1.17 8.39 -17.44
C GLY A 52 -1.94 8.79 -16.18
N PRO A 53 -3.09 9.46 -16.33
CA PRO A 53 -3.74 10.16 -15.23
C PRO A 53 -4.03 9.29 -14.01
N VAL A 54 -3.72 9.81 -12.81
CA VAL A 54 -4.06 9.22 -11.51
C VAL A 54 -4.93 10.22 -10.76
N VAL A 55 -6.19 9.87 -10.52
CA VAL A 55 -7.16 10.77 -9.88
C VAL A 55 -7.45 10.28 -8.46
N PHE A 56 -7.01 11.06 -7.48
CA PHE A 56 -7.33 10.83 -6.09
C PHE A 56 -8.73 11.35 -5.76
N ALA A 57 -9.49 10.55 -5.02
CA ALA A 57 -10.79 10.90 -4.48
C ALA A 57 -10.86 10.59 -2.98
N PRO A 58 -11.60 11.38 -2.19
CA PRO A 58 -11.82 11.07 -0.79
C PRO A 58 -12.46 9.69 -0.64
N ARG A 59 -11.96 8.88 0.29
CA ARG A 59 -12.55 7.59 0.61
C ARG A 59 -13.74 7.78 1.56
N PRO A 60 -14.97 7.42 1.15
CA PRO A 60 -16.20 7.75 1.89
C PRO A 60 -16.25 7.21 3.32
N ASP A 61 -15.64 6.03 3.54
CA ASP A 61 -15.69 5.31 4.82
C ASP A 61 -14.46 5.56 5.71
N SER A 62 -13.57 6.48 5.31
CA SER A 62 -12.40 6.79 6.11
C SER A 62 -12.70 7.91 7.10
N GLN A 63 -12.54 7.64 8.39
CA GLN A 63 -12.69 8.63 9.45
C GLN A 63 -11.62 9.75 9.43
N GLN A 64 -10.64 9.70 8.51
CA GLN A 64 -9.39 10.46 8.61
C GLN A 64 -8.93 11.09 7.29
N GLY A 65 -9.83 11.44 6.39
CA GLY A 65 -9.45 12.18 5.17
C GLY A 65 -8.53 11.41 4.22
N THR A 66 -8.58 10.07 4.22
CA THR A 66 -7.80 9.25 3.29
C THR A 66 -8.25 9.49 1.86
N GLN A 67 -7.29 9.76 1.00
CA GLN A 67 -7.47 9.84 -0.44
C GLN A 67 -7.11 8.49 -1.08
N GLU A 68 -7.86 8.09 -2.09
CA GLU A 68 -7.63 6.83 -2.81
C GLU A 68 -7.65 7.08 -4.32
N ALA A 69 -6.77 6.40 -5.05
CA ALA A 69 -6.79 6.36 -6.50
C ALA A 69 -6.60 4.92 -7.01
N ARG A 70 -7.27 4.60 -8.11
CA ARG A 70 -7.01 3.38 -8.87
C ARG A 70 -5.93 3.64 -9.90
N LEU A 71 -5.00 2.71 -10.00
CA LEU A 71 -3.91 2.76 -10.96
C LEU A 71 -4.38 2.22 -12.31
N ALA A 72 -3.78 2.73 -13.39
CA ALA A 72 -4.13 2.35 -14.75
C ALA A 72 -3.99 0.83 -14.98
N GLU A 73 -4.77 0.30 -15.92
CA GLU A 73 -4.74 -1.12 -16.33
C GLU A 73 -4.99 -2.10 -15.16
N ASN A 74 -5.73 -1.66 -14.13
CA ASN A 74 -5.95 -2.45 -12.91
C ASN A 74 -4.64 -2.88 -12.20
N ALA A 75 -3.57 -2.12 -12.37
CA ALA A 75 -2.27 -2.41 -11.76
C ALA A 75 -2.30 -2.35 -10.24
N GLY A 76 -3.33 -1.73 -9.64
CA GLY A 76 -3.46 -1.67 -8.19
C GLY A 76 -4.29 -0.48 -7.70
N ILE A 77 -4.13 -0.19 -6.42
CA ILE A 77 -4.78 0.92 -5.72
C ILE A 77 -3.71 1.63 -4.90
N ILE A 78 -3.79 2.95 -4.81
CA ILE A 78 -2.96 3.75 -3.91
C ILE A 78 -3.84 4.52 -2.95
N GLN A 79 -3.43 4.55 -1.68
CA GLN A 79 -4.10 5.29 -0.62
C GLN A 79 -3.10 6.22 0.05
N ALA A 80 -3.53 7.45 0.33
CA ALA A 80 -2.74 8.46 0.98
C ALA A 80 -3.50 9.03 2.17
N GLY A 81 -2.87 9.05 3.34
CA GLY A 81 -3.45 9.57 4.58
C GLY A 81 -2.67 10.75 5.12
N GLY A 82 -3.35 11.69 5.75
CA GLY A 82 -2.78 12.91 6.30
C GLY A 82 -3.19 14.15 5.51
N GLU A 83 -2.46 15.23 5.73
CA GLU A 83 -2.70 16.50 5.02
C GLU A 83 -2.16 16.44 3.59
N PRO A 84 -2.87 16.97 2.59
CA PRO A 84 -2.44 16.91 1.19
C PRO A 84 -1.05 17.51 0.93
N GLU A 85 -0.66 18.50 1.69
CA GLU A 85 0.64 19.18 1.60
C GLU A 85 1.78 18.37 2.21
N ASN A 86 1.46 17.47 3.18
CA ASN A 86 2.45 16.65 3.86
C ASN A 86 1.82 15.38 4.45
N LEU A 87 1.87 14.31 3.66
CA LEU A 87 1.24 13.03 4.00
C LEU A 87 1.89 12.38 5.23
N ALA A 88 1.09 11.66 6.00
CA ALA A 88 1.54 10.89 7.16
C ALA A 88 1.80 9.43 6.81
N ALA A 89 1.06 8.88 5.86
CA ALA A 89 1.24 7.52 5.37
C ALA A 89 0.80 7.39 3.92
N VAL A 90 1.42 6.46 3.20
CA VAL A 90 0.98 6.05 1.85
C VAL A 90 1.00 4.53 1.77
N VAL A 91 -0.02 3.96 1.14
CA VAL A 91 -0.17 2.51 0.96
C VAL A 91 -0.38 2.22 -0.52
N LEU A 92 0.51 1.43 -1.10
CA LEU A 92 0.37 0.90 -2.45
C LEU A 92 -0.10 -0.55 -2.38
N TRP A 93 -1.22 -0.86 -3.04
CA TRP A 93 -1.79 -2.19 -3.17
C TRP A 93 -1.58 -2.70 -4.58
N LEU A 94 -0.93 -3.85 -4.71
CA LEU A 94 -0.64 -4.47 -6.01
C LEU A 94 -1.19 -5.91 -6.05
N PRO A 95 -1.79 -6.33 -7.17
CA PRO A 95 -2.20 -7.71 -7.36
C PRO A 95 -1.01 -8.65 -7.50
N VAL A 96 -1.16 -9.85 -6.97
CA VAL A 96 -0.13 -10.91 -7.00
C VAL A 96 -0.73 -12.16 -7.62
N ASP A 97 0.00 -12.81 -8.49
CA ASP A 97 -0.42 -14.07 -9.13
C ASP A 97 -0.23 -15.28 -8.20
N ALA A 98 -0.59 -16.47 -8.70
CA ALA A 98 -0.50 -17.71 -7.95
C ALA A 98 0.95 -18.13 -7.64
N GLN A 99 1.92 -17.60 -8.34
CA GLN A 99 3.35 -17.84 -8.16
C GLN A 99 4.01 -16.84 -7.19
N GLY A 100 3.23 -15.87 -6.67
CA GLY A 100 3.74 -14.82 -5.78
C GLY A 100 4.42 -13.67 -6.50
N GLN A 101 4.21 -13.53 -7.81
CA GLN A 101 4.76 -12.43 -8.58
C GLN A 101 3.73 -11.31 -8.76
N LEU A 102 4.21 -10.09 -8.90
CA LEU A 102 3.33 -8.96 -9.19
C LEU A 102 2.58 -9.19 -10.50
N ALA A 103 1.26 -9.16 -10.44
CA ALA A 103 0.40 -9.40 -11.59
C ALA A 103 0.15 -8.10 -12.37
N GLY A 104 0.25 -8.20 -13.70
CA GLY A 104 -0.01 -7.08 -14.61
C GLY A 104 1.25 -6.29 -15.00
N ALA A 105 1.26 -5.86 -16.27
CA ALA A 105 2.43 -5.22 -16.90
C ALA A 105 2.85 -3.91 -16.22
N LYS A 106 1.94 -3.23 -15.53
CA LYS A 106 2.19 -1.94 -14.87
C LYS A 106 2.48 -2.04 -13.36
N ALA A 107 2.24 -3.19 -12.73
CA ALA A 107 2.43 -3.35 -11.28
C ALA A 107 3.88 -3.06 -10.86
N ARG A 108 4.86 -3.64 -11.57
CA ARG A 108 6.28 -3.40 -11.30
C ARG A 108 6.72 -1.95 -11.53
N PRO A 109 6.38 -1.30 -12.67
CA PRO A 109 6.65 0.11 -12.88
C PRO A 109 6.06 1.02 -11.78
N TYR A 110 4.84 0.76 -11.31
CA TYR A 110 4.25 1.53 -10.21
C TYR A 110 4.98 1.29 -8.89
N LEU A 111 5.38 0.05 -8.58
CA LEU A 111 6.18 -0.24 -7.40
C LEU A 111 7.51 0.53 -7.42
N ASN A 112 8.21 0.52 -8.55
CA ASN A 112 9.47 1.24 -8.71
C ASN A 112 9.28 2.75 -8.47
N ALA A 113 8.33 3.37 -9.18
CA ALA A 113 8.04 4.80 -9.04
C ALA A 113 7.61 5.18 -7.61
N PHE A 114 6.87 4.29 -6.93
CA PHE A 114 6.48 4.47 -5.55
C PHE A 114 7.68 4.44 -4.60
N VAL A 115 8.55 3.45 -4.72
CA VAL A 115 9.73 3.30 -3.86
C VAL A 115 10.71 4.46 -4.04
N GLU A 116 10.91 4.93 -5.27
CA GLU A 116 11.78 6.07 -5.59
C GLU A 116 11.36 7.39 -4.92
N LEU A 117 10.10 7.52 -4.49
CA LEU A 117 9.64 8.68 -3.71
C LEU A 117 10.28 8.75 -2.31
N PHE A 118 10.70 7.63 -1.75
CA PHE A 118 11.13 7.51 -0.36
C PHE A 118 12.62 7.16 -0.19
N THR A 119 13.26 6.68 -1.24
CA THR A 119 14.67 6.32 -1.20
C THR A 119 15.38 6.62 -2.53
N ARG A 120 16.64 7.05 -2.45
CA ARG A 120 17.47 7.26 -3.64
C ARG A 120 17.93 5.96 -4.28
N ASP A 121 18.10 4.93 -3.45
CA ASP A 121 18.45 3.58 -3.87
C ASP A 121 17.24 2.68 -3.65
N SER A 122 16.50 2.40 -4.72
CA SER A 122 15.28 1.61 -4.67
C SER A 122 15.55 0.09 -4.68
N GLU A 123 16.72 -0.34 -5.14
CA GLU A 123 17.04 -1.76 -5.36
C GLU A 123 16.93 -2.59 -4.06
N PRO A 124 17.47 -2.17 -2.90
CA PRO A 124 17.32 -2.93 -1.66
C PRO A 124 15.87 -3.11 -1.22
N VAL A 125 15.01 -2.08 -1.40
CA VAL A 125 13.58 -2.18 -1.07
C VAL A 125 12.88 -3.15 -2.01
N LEU A 126 13.15 -3.08 -3.30
CA LEU A 126 12.54 -3.96 -4.30
C LEU A 126 12.91 -5.42 -4.06
N HIS A 127 14.17 -5.73 -3.80
CA HIS A 127 14.62 -7.08 -3.44
C HIS A 127 13.97 -7.57 -2.15
N TRP A 128 13.84 -6.69 -1.14
CA TRP A 128 13.16 -7.05 0.10
C TRP A 128 11.68 -7.39 -0.13
N VAL A 129 10.95 -6.61 -0.94
CA VAL A 129 9.54 -6.89 -1.28
C VAL A 129 9.41 -8.24 -1.99
N GLU A 130 10.28 -8.55 -2.94
CA GLU A 130 10.32 -9.85 -3.62
C GLU A 130 10.56 -11.01 -2.65
N ALA A 131 11.54 -10.86 -1.77
CA ALA A 131 11.84 -11.88 -0.75
C ALA A 131 10.68 -12.07 0.25
N VAL A 132 9.94 -11.00 0.59
CA VAL A 132 8.72 -11.10 1.40
C VAL A 132 7.66 -11.93 0.68
N LEU A 133 7.44 -11.67 -0.60
CA LEU A 133 6.46 -12.42 -1.41
C LEU A 133 6.86 -13.90 -1.54
N GLU A 134 8.13 -14.21 -1.78
CA GLU A 134 8.63 -15.59 -1.84
C GLU A 134 8.38 -16.33 -0.52
N ARG A 135 8.70 -15.72 0.62
CA ARG A 135 8.45 -16.33 1.95
C ARG A 135 6.96 -16.52 2.22
N ALA A 136 6.14 -15.53 1.87
CA ALA A 136 4.70 -15.58 2.08
C ALA A 136 4.02 -16.68 1.23
N VAL A 137 4.52 -16.95 0.04
CA VAL A 137 4.03 -18.04 -0.80
C VAL A 137 4.48 -19.40 -0.28
N ALA A 138 5.73 -19.49 0.23
CA ALA A 138 6.29 -20.73 0.78
C ALA A 138 5.64 -21.16 2.10
N ASP A 139 5.13 -20.18 2.90
CA ASP A 139 4.42 -20.44 4.15
C ASP A 139 2.91 -20.15 4.04
N PRO A 140 2.10 -21.11 3.62
CA PRO A 140 0.65 -20.92 3.51
C PRO A 140 -0.08 -20.81 4.85
N GLY A 141 0.59 -21.08 5.96
CA GLY A 141 -0.01 -21.09 7.30
C GLY A 141 -0.18 -19.70 7.91
N SER A 142 0.67 -18.73 7.55
CA SER A 142 0.57 -17.36 8.05
C SER A 142 -0.22 -16.48 7.07
N THR A 143 -1.44 -16.12 7.46
CA THR A 143 -2.28 -15.22 6.67
C THR A 143 -2.95 -14.22 7.61
N PRO A 144 -2.76 -12.90 7.44
CA PRO A 144 -1.82 -12.27 6.50
C PRO A 144 -0.34 -12.47 6.87
N HIS A 145 0.55 -12.57 5.87
CA HIS A 145 1.99 -12.52 6.08
C HIS A 145 2.44 -11.07 6.10
N LEU A 146 3.07 -10.65 7.21
CA LEU A 146 3.47 -9.26 7.42
C LEU A 146 4.94 -9.19 7.80
N GLU A 147 5.68 -8.33 7.13
CA GLU A 147 7.05 -7.96 7.48
C GLU A 147 7.22 -6.44 7.45
N SER A 148 8.19 -5.95 8.23
CA SER A 148 8.57 -4.54 8.19
C SER A 148 10.08 -4.37 8.25
N GLN A 149 10.57 -3.35 7.55
CA GLN A 149 11.99 -3.00 7.51
C GLN A 149 12.18 -1.49 7.38
N LEU A 150 13.25 -1.00 7.96
CA LEU A 150 13.66 0.39 7.87
C LEU A 150 14.57 0.58 6.66
N PHE A 151 14.24 1.54 5.79
CA PHE A 151 15.08 2.00 4.69
C PHE A 151 15.16 3.53 4.73
N ALA A 152 16.37 4.06 4.78
CA ALA A 152 16.62 5.48 5.01
C ALA A 152 15.88 5.99 6.26
N ALA A 153 15.05 7.02 6.14
CA ALA A 153 14.24 7.60 7.22
C ALA A 153 12.79 7.07 7.24
N HIS A 154 12.49 5.96 6.53
CA HIS A 154 11.14 5.47 6.36
C HIS A 154 11.01 4.02 6.79
N GLN A 155 9.93 3.70 7.51
CA GLN A 155 9.55 2.32 7.77
C GLN A 155 8.65 1.83 6.65
N PHE A 156 9.09 0.77 5.99
CA PHE A 156 8.30 0.03 5.01
C PHE A 156 7.68 -1.19 5.67
N LYS A 157 6.37 -1.40 5.42
CA LYS A 157 5.62 -2.58 5.87
C LYS A 157 5.01 -3.25 4.66
N ALA A 158 5.39 -4.50 4.40
CA ALA A 158 4.78 -5.32 3.37
C ALA A 158 3.78 -6.30 4.01
N THR A 159 2.57 -6.36 3.47
CA THR A 159 1.55 -7.30 3.91
C THR A 159 0.99 -8.06 2.71
N TYR A 160 1.18 -9.37 2.68
CA TYR A 160 0.61 -10.24 1.66
C TYR A 160 -0.70 -10.85 2.14
N MET A 161 -1.74 -10.75 1.32
CA MET A 161 -3.09 -11.23 1.60
C MET A 161 -3.55 -12.21 0.51
N ARG A 162 -3.36 -13.50 0.78
CA ARG A 162 -3.78 -14.59 -0.11
C ARG A 162 -5.29 -14.75 -0.19
N THR A 163 -6.02 -14.36 0.85
CA THR A 163 -7.48 -14.53 0.96
C THR A 163 -8.26 -13.61 0.02
N LEU A 164 -7.63 -12.60 -0.53
CA LEU A 164 -8.23 -11.74 -1.55
C LEU A 164 -8.22 -12.41 -2.92
N SER A 165 -9.13 -11.99 -3.80
CA SER A 165 -9.19 -12.48 -5.18
C SER A 165 -9.25 -11.28 -6.15
N PRO A 166 -8.14 -10.97 -6.82
CA PRO A 166 -6.82 -11.61 -6.74
C PRO A 166 -6.14 -11.45 -5.39
N ALA A 167 -5.12 -12.28 -5.09
CA ALA A 167 -4.24 -12.05 -3.97
C ALA A 167 -3.56 -10.68 -4.10
N MET A 168 -3.27 -10.03 -2.98
CA MET A 168 -2.73 -8.66 -2.98
C MET A 168 -1.52 -8.58 -2.06
N VAL A 169 -0.56 -7.75 -2.44
CA VAL A 169 0.44 -7.23 -1.51
C VAL A 169 0.19 -5.74 -1.29
N SER A 170 0.24 -5.29 -0.05
CA SER A 170 0.31 -3.87 0.26
C SER A 170 1.71 -3.49 0.71
N LEU A 171 2.20 -2.36 0.24
CA LEU A 171 3.40 -1.72 0.72
C LEU A 171 3.03 -0.39 1.37
N THR A 172 3.11 -0.35 2.69
CA THR A 172 2.84 0.85 3.50
C THR A 172 4.16 1.54 3.83
N VAL A 173 4.19 2.86 3.67
CA VAL A 173 5.33 3.69 4.07
C VAL A 173 4.88 4.72 5.08
N ILE A 174 5.60 4.80 6.18
CA ILE A 174 5.46 5.81 7.23
C ILE A 174 6.83 6.39 7.58
N SER A 175 6.86 7.58 8.16
CA SER A 175 8.12 8.11 8.70
C SER A 175 8.62 7.23 9.85
N ALA A 176 9.94 7.07 9.96
CA ALA A 176 10.60 6.36 11.05
C ALA A 176 11.07 7.32 12.17
N GLU A 177 10.87 8.62 12.00
CA GLU A 177 11.22 9.60 13.04
C GLU A 177 10.25 9.47 14.23
N GLU A 178 10.83 9.32 15.42
CA GLU A 178 10.13 9.37 16.69
C GLU A 178 9.86 10.82 17.12
#